data_6fa220a8c0c38d5201cf5001422e9cbc
#
_entry.id   6fa220a8c0c38d5201cf5001422e9cbc
#
_cell.length_a   1.000
_cell.length_b   1.000
_cell.length_c   1.000
_cell.angle_alpha   90.00
_cell.angle_beta   90.00
_cell.angle_gamma   90.00
#
_symmetry.space_group_name_H-M   'P 1'
#
loop_
_entity.id
_entity.type
_entity.pdbx_description
1 polymer ?
#
loop_
_entity_poly.entity_id
_entity_poly.type
_entity_poly.pdbx_seq_one_letter_code
_entity_poly.pdbx_strand_id
1 'polypeptide(L)'
;NGAATTITSSDLTVSRALTSNGSGKVEVSAVTSTELGYLDGVTSSVQTQLDSKLSSSGNITTGGNIIIPDSGNIGSSTDTDAITIAATGNVTFSQDITISGDVTISSDARLKSNIVSLGSTLSKLLQIDGKSYEMKGKQKIGVLAQEIQEVFPELVSEDDNEMLAVNYQGLVPVLINALKEQEDKISRLENLVEKLILEK
;
A
#
# COMPACT_ATOMS: atom_id res chain seq x y z
N ASN A 1 49.17 47.95 -4.05
CA ASN A 1 50.21 46.93 -4.25
C ASN A 1 50.49 46.10 -2.99
N GLY A 2 49.51 45.51 -2.39
CA GLY A 2 49.77 44.81 -1.13
C GLY A 2 49.22 43.41 -1.00
N ALA A 3 48.51 42.89 -1.98
CA ALA A 3 47.76 41.64 -1.81
C ALA A 3 48.58 40.36 -2.05
N ALA A 4 49.71 40.43 -2.71
CA ALA A 4 50.48 39.24 -3.11
C ALA A 4 51.57 38.80 -2.10
N THR A 5 52.02 39.71 -1.24
CA THR A 5 53.18 39.44 -0.35
C THR A 5 52.84 38.47 0.80
N THR A 6 51.60 38.37 1.21
CA THR A 6 51.22 37.47 2.32
C THR A 6 51.12 36.02 1.86
N ILE A 7 50.89 35.78 0.58
CA ILE A 7 50.81 34.42 -0.01
C ILE A 7 52.22 33.84 -0.25
N THR A 8 53.22 34.73 -0.47
CA THR A 8 54.60 34.31 -0.81
C THR A 8 55.53 34.22 0.39
N SER A 9 55.16 34.72 1.59
CA SER A 9 56.00 34.80 2.76
C SER A 9 55.79 33.72 3.83
N SER A 10 54.74 32.91 3.70
CA SER A 10 54.47 31.82 4.65
C SER A 10 53.77 30.69 3.93
N ASP A 11 54.09 29.45 4.23
CA ASP A 11 53.39 28.29 3.73
C ASP A 11 51.97 28.25 4.28
N LEU A 12 51.01 28.03 3.38
CA LEU A 12 49.65 27.80 3.76
C LEU A 12 49.43 26.32 4.09
N THR A 13 48.47 26.02 4.94
CA THR A 13 48.08 24.64 5.21
C THR A 13 47.66 23.96 3.91
N VAL A 14 48.31 22.84 3.59
CA VAL A 14 48.08 22.11 2.36
C VAL A 14 46.65 21.52 2.30
N SER A 15 46.17 21.32 1.10
CA SER A 15 44.88 20.67 0.84
C SER A 15 43.66 21.37 1.48
N ARG A 16 43.72 22.71 1.51
CA ARG A 16 42.63 23.56 2.00
C ARG A 16 42.22 24.58 0.94
N ALA A 17 40.92 24.93 0.90
CA ALA A 17 40.47 26.08 0.16
C ALA A 17 40.98 27.37 0.78
N LEU A 18 41.10 28.42 -0.02
CA LEU A 18 41.45 29.77 0.48
C LEU A 18 40.17 30.63 0.49
N THR A 19 40.05 31.42 1.53
CA THR A 19 38.96 32.37 1.69
C THR A 19 39.48 33.77 2.02
N SER A 20 38.63 34.77 2.05
CA SER A 20 38.97 36.07 2.66
C SER A 20 38.39 36.11 4.08
N ASN A 21 39.15 36.65 5.02
CA ASN A 21 38.69 36.90 6.39
C ASN A 21 37.88 38.21 6.49
N GLY A 22 37.37 38.52 7.68
CA GLY A 22 36.58 39.72 7.94
C GLY A 22 37.30 41.06 7.66
N SER A 23 38.62 41.05 7.45
CA SER A 23 39.45 42.20 7.08
C SER A 23 39.83 42.22 5.60
N GLY A 24 39.26 41.32 4.80
CA GLY A 24 39.51 41.20 3.35
C GLY A 24 40.89 40.54 3.03
N LYS A 25 41.57 39.91 3.98
CA LYS A 25 42.84 39.23 3.77
C LYS A 25 42.62 37.73 3.48
N VAL A 26 43.55 37.12 2.71
CA VAL A 26 43.53 35.71 2.42
C VAL A 26 43.75 34.90 3.70
N GLU A 27 42.89 33.91 3.90
CA GLU A 27 42.88 33.00 5.06
C GLU A 27 42.66 31.58 4.60
N VAL A 28 43.17 30.60 5.33
CA VAL A 28 42.95 29.18 5.09
C VAL A 28 41.57 28.78 5.59
N SER A 29 40.74 28.27 4.68
CA SER A 29 39.42 27.77 5.01
C SER A 29 39.45 26.46 5.82
N ALA A 30 38.39 26.20 6.57
CA ALA A 30 38.11 24.87 7.13
C ALA A 30 37.79 23.84 6.02
N VAL A 31 37.32 24.26 4.84
CA VAL A 31 36.98 23.40 3.71
C VAL A 31 38.29 22.82 3.10
N THR A 32 38.31 21.50 2.99
CA THR A 32 39.42 20.78 2.35
C THR A 32 39.28 20.77 0.83
N SER A 33 40.38 20.50 0.12
CA SER A 33 40.38 20.28 -1.33
C SER A 33 39.51 19.07 -1.73
N THR A 34 39.40 18.05 -0.87
CA THR A 34 38.54 16.87 -1.06
C THR A 34 37.08 17.28 -1.02
N GLU A 35 36.67 18.05 -0.01
CA GLU A 35 35.26 18.53 0.10
C GLU A 35 34.91 19.48 -1.04
N LEU A 36 35.85 20.33 -1.49
CA LEU A 36 35.63 21.15 -2.68
C LEU A 36 35.50 20.30 -3.95
N GLY A 37 36.27 19.19 -4.04
CA GLY A 37 36.23 18.23 -5.14
C GLY A 37 34.85 17.53 -5.26
N TYR A 38 34.06 17.44 -4.20
CA TYR A 38 32.67 16.93 -4.29
C TYR A 38 31.73 17.83 -5.09
N LEU A 39 32.14 19.06 -5.35
CA LEU A 39 31.42 20.01 -6.22
C LEU A 39 31.91 19.96 -7.67
N ASP A 40 32.90 19.13 -7.97
CA ASP A 40 33.39 18.95 -9.34
C ASP A 40 32.29 18.33 -10.20
N GLY A 41 32.02 18.90 -11.36
CA GLY A 41 30.92 18.50 -12.24
C GLY A 41 29.54 19.08 -11.87
N VAL A 42 29.43 19.90 -10.82
CA VAL A 42 28.18 20.63 -10.51
C VAL A 42 28.01 21.77 -11.53
N THR A 43 27.01 21.66 -12.41
CA THR A 43 26.79 22.59 -13.55
C THR A 43 25.85 23.73 -13.20
N SER A 44 25.19 23.71 -12.04
CA SER A 44 24.29 24.77 -11.55
C SER A 44 24.34 24.81 -10.02
N SER A 45 23.66 25.78 -9.39
CA SER A 45 23.54 25.83 -7.92
C SER A 45 23.08 24.49 -7.34
N VAL A 46 23.80 23.98 -6.34
CA VAL A 46 23.43 22.73 -5.63
C VAL A 46 22.02 22.83 -5.07
N GLN A 47 21.63 23.99 -4.52
CA GLN A 47 20.28 24.24 -4.02
C GLN A 47 19.24 24.10 -5.15
N THR A 48 19.49 24.69 -6.33
CA THR A 48 18.59 24.57 -7.47
C THR A 48 18.44 23.11 -7.92
N GLN A 49 19.54 22.34 -7.92
CA GLN A 49 19.49 20.91 -8.26
C GLN A 49 18.70 20.12 -7.21
N LEU A 50 18.88 20.41 -5.93
CA LEU A 50 18.14 19.78 -4.84
C LEU A 50 16.65 20.15 -4.91
N ASP A 51 16.34 21.42 -5.07
CA ASP A 51 14.96 21.91 -5.20
C ASP A 51 14.25 21.26 -6.40
N SER A 52 14.97 21.06 -7.53
CA SER A 52 14.41 20.37 -8.69
C SER A 52 14.12 18.88 -8.44
N LYS A 53 14.85 18.23 -7.53
CA LYS A 53 14.62 16.82 -7.14
C LYS A 53 13.48 16.66 -6.12
N LEU A 54 13.29 17.66 -5.27
CA LEU A 54 12.34 17.64 -4.15
C LEU A 54 11.27 18.74 -4.26
N SER A 55 11.07 19.31 -5.47
CA SER A 55 10.10 20.38 -5.65
C SER A 55 8.67 19.86 -5.34
N SER A 56 7.87 20.71 -4.70
CA SER A 56 6.46 20.42 -4.36
C SER A 56 5.55 20.16 -5.58
N SER A 57 6.03 20.48 -6.79
CA SER A 57 5.33 20.28 -8.06
C SER A 57 6.00 19.24 -8.98
N GLY A 58 7.14 18.67 -8.56
CA GLY A 58 7.91 17.69 -9.35
C GLY A 58 7.64 16.25 -8.95
N ASN A 59 7.75 15.35 -9.92
CA ASN A 59 7.73 13.91 -9.66
C ASN A 59 9.08 13.46 -9.08
N ILE A 60 9.06 12.57 -8.09
CA ILE A 60 10.26 11.85 -7.64
C ILE A 60 10.48 10.70 -8.61
N THR A 61 11.52 10.81 -9.46
CA THR A 61 11.93 9.73 -10.36
C THR A 61 13.13 9.00 -9.78
N THR A 62 12.95 7.71 -9.47
CA THR A 62 14.02 6.84 -8.98
C THR A 62 14.40 5.81 -10.05
N GLY A 63 15.69 5.47 -10.16
CA GLY A 63 16.16 4.37 -11.01
C GLY A 63 15.99 2.98 -10.38
N GLY A 64 15.39 2.91 -9.18
CA GLY A 64 15.17 1.68 -8.41
C GLY A 64 13.94 1.79 -7.53
N ASN A 65 13.88 0.94 -6.51
CA ASN A 65 12.75 0.90 -5.56
C ASN A 65 12.70 2.16 -4.69
N ILE A 66 11.47 2.57 -4.34
CA ILE A 66 11.22 3.49 -3.22
C ILE A 66 10.97 2.62 -1.99
N ILE A 67 11.84 2.72 -1.00
CA ILE A 67 11.71 1.98 0.26
C ILE A 67 11.11 2.94 1.28
N ILE A 68 9.92 2.59 1.76
CA ILE A 68 9.26 3.27 2.87
C ILE A 68 9.61 2.50 4.15
N PRO A 69 9.99 3.16 5.25
CA PRO A 69 10.22 2.49 6.53
C PRO A 69 9.02 1.66 6.98
N ASP A 70 9.24 0.64 7.80
CA ASP A 70 8.18 -0.15 8.41
C ASP A 70 7.14 0.76 9.07
N SER A 71 5.87 0.49 8.83
CA SER A 71 4.75 1.36 9.25
C SER A 71 4.79 2.77 8.65
N GLY A 72 5.50 2.96 7.54
CA GLY A 72 5.54 4.22 6.80
C GLY A 72 4.30 4.41 5.93
N ASN A 73 4.01 5.68 5.63
CA ASN A 73 2.81 6.09 4.91
C ASN A 73 3.16 6.79 3.59
N ILE A 74 2.24 6.71 2.62
CA ILE A 74 2.20 7.53 1.42
C ILE A 74 0.86 8.25 1.42
N GLY A 75 0.88 9.58 1.39
CA GLY A 75 -0.34 10.36 1.49
C GLY A 75 -0.31 11.66 0.72
N SER A 76 -1.39 12.42 0.84
CA SER A 76 -1.53 13.79 0.37
C SER A 76 -1.35 14.77 1.54
N SER A 77 -1.33 16.08 1.26
CA SER A 77 -1.23 17.11 2.32
C SER A 77 -2.42 17.10 3.28
N THR A 78 -3.55 16.55 2.90
CA THR A 78 -4.80 16.50 3.70
C THR A 78 -5.14 15.11 4.19
N ASP A 79 -4.45 14.08 3.69
CA ASP A 79 -4.61 12.67 4.07
C ASP A 79 -3.21 12.02 4.02
N THR A 80 -2.46 12.16 5.11
CA THR A 80 -1.04 11.80 5.16
C THR A 80 -0.79 10.30 5.22
N ASP A 81 -1.82 9.50 5.52
CA ASP A 81 -1.81 8.04 5.66
C ASP A 81 -2.77 7.33 4.67
N ALA A 82 -3.00 7.96 3.51
CA ALA A 82 -3.86 7.41 2.45
C ALA A 82 -3.48 5.97 2.08
N ILE A 83 -2.18 5.65 2.10
CA ILE A 83 -1.62 4.30 1.94
C ILE A 83 -0.64 4.05 3.08
N THR A 84 -0.91 3.04 3.90
CA THR A 84 -0.01 2.58 4.96
C THR A 84 0.60 1.23 4.58
N ILE A 85 1.90 1.08 4.75
CA ILE A 85 2.63 -0.19 4.52
C ILE A 85 3.10 -0.71 5.88
N ALA A 86 2.45 -1.76 6.37
CA ALA A 86 2.81 -2.38 7.64
C ALA A 86 4.17 -3.10 7.56
N ALA A 87 4.82 -3.33 8.70
CA ALA A 87 6.06 -4.14 8.79
C ALA A 87 5.89 -5.57 8.25
N THR A 88 4.67 -6.10 8.26
CA THR A 88 4.30 -7.39 7.66
C THR A 88 4.24 -7.37 6.13
N GLY A 89 4.31 -6.18 5.50
CA GLY A 89 4.13 -5.98 4.06
C GLY A 89 2.65 -5.80 3.64
N ASN A 90 1.70 -5.83 4.57
CA ASN A 90 0.31 -5.54 4.26
C ASN A 90 0.14 -4.06 3.93
N VAL A 91 -0.73 -3.77 2.94
CA VAL A 91 -1.06 -2.41 2.52
C VAL A 91 -2.49 -2.09 2.88
N THR A 92 -2.69 -0.99 3.59
CA THR A 92 -4.00 -0.46 3.98
C THR A 92 -4.24 0.87 3.26
N PHE A 93 -5.46 1.05 2.77
CA PHE A 93 -5.94 2.31 2.19
C PHE A 93 -6.97 2.94 3.14
N SER A 94 -6.78 4.21 3.52
CA SER A 94 -7.69 4.92 4.44
C SER A 94 -9.03 5.28 3.78
N GLN A 95 -9.09 5.29 2.43
CA GLN A 95 -10.25 5.68 1.64
C GLN A 95 -10.66 4.58 0.65
N ASP A 96 -11.73 4.83 -0.10
CA ASP A 96 -12.21 3.94 -1.17
C ASP A 96 -11.14 3.81 -2.28
N ILE A 97 -10.99 2.60 -2.84
CA ILE A 97 -10.11 2.31 -3.98
C ILE A 97 -10.97 2.26 -5.24
N THR A 98 -10.63 3.07 -6.25
CA THR A 98 -11.22 3.00 -7.59
C THR A 98 -10.23 2.34 -8.55
N ILE A 99 -10.62 1.23 -9.17
CA ILE A 99 -9.80 0.47 -10.11
C ILE A 99 -10.48 0.52 -11.48
N SER A 100 -9.75 1.00 -12.50
CA SER A 100 -10.28 1.09 -13.89
C SER A 100 -10.05 -0.20 -14.70
N GLY A 101 -9.38 -1.18 -14.13
CA GLY A 101 -9.12 -2.50 -14.72
C GLY A 101 -9.58 -3.62 -13.80
N ASP A 102 -9.08 -4.82 -14.04
CA ASP A 102 -9.42 -6.00 -13.25
C ASP A 102 -8.56 -6.13 -12.00
N VAL A 103 -9.14 -6.70 -10.93
CA VAL A 103 -8.39 -7.18 -9.76
C VAL A 103 -8.15 -8.67 -9.92
N THR A 104 -6.90 -9.06 -10.19
CA THR A 104 -6.51 -10.45 -10.33
C THR A 104 -5.86 -10.96 -9.05
N ILE A 105 -6.37 -12.07 -8.52
CA ILE A 105 -5.84 -12.72 -7.31
C ILE A 105 -5.28 -14.08 -7.66
N SER A 106 -4.05 -14.35 -7.21
CA SER A 106 -3.39 -15.64 -7.41
C SER A 106 -4.20 -16.76 -6.76
N SER A 107 -4.55 -17.79 -7.55
CA SER A 107 -5.37 -18.93 -7.12
C SER A 107 -4.86 -20.28 -7.65
N ASP A 108 -3.59 -20.34 -8.07
CA ASP A 108 -2.96 -21.57 -8.55
C ASP A 108 -2.92 -22.61 -7.43
N ALA A 109 -3.26 -23.86 -7.75
CA ALA A 109 -3.25 -24.97 -6.80
C ALA A 109 -1.87 -25.22 -6.17
N ARG A 110 -0.79 -24.91 -6.89
CA ARG A 110 0.60 -25.03 -6.42
C ARG A 110 0.93 -24.10 -5.25
N LEU A 111 0.16 -23.04 -5.05
CA LEU A 111 0.29 -22.09 -3.95
C LEU A 111 -0.54 -22.48 -2.71
N LYS A 112 -1.28 -23.61 -2.80
CA LYS A 112 -2.24 -24.03 -1.77
C LYS A 112 -1.87 -25.41 -1.24
N SER A 113 -2.15 -25.65 0.02
CA SER A 113 -1.99 -26.95 0.68
C SER A 113 -3.32 -27.38 1.30
N ASN A 114 -3.46 -28.67 1.59
CA ASN A 114 -4.65 -29.24 2.25
C ASN A 114 -5.98 -28.84 1.57
N ILE A 115 -6.01 -28.94 0.23
CA ILE A 115 -7.19 -28.56 -0.54
C ILE A 115 -8.30 -29.59 -0.30
N VAL A 116 -9.39 -29.12 0.30
CA VAL A 116 -10.61 -29.93 0.57
C VAL A 116 -11.83 -29.17 0.08
N SER A 117 -12.91 -29.92 -0.19
CA SER A 117 -14.21 -29.29 -0.52
C SER A 117 -14.78 -28.59 0.71
N LEU A 118 -15.43 -27.43 0.50
CA LEU A 118 -16.16 -26.71 1.56
C LEU A 118 -17.38 -27.51 2.08
N GLY A 119 -17.84 -28.54 1.32
CA GLY A 119 -19.05 -29.27 1.65
C GLY A 119 -20.32 -28.41 1.54
N SER A 120 -21.29 -28.67 2.42
CA SER A 120 -22.57 -27.94 2.44
C SER A 120 -22.40 -26.53 3.00
N THR A 121 -22.82 -25.54 2.23
CA THR A 121 -22.71 -24.12 2.57
C THR A 121 -24.04 -23.37 2.60
N LEU A 122 -25.08 -23.90 1.95
CA LEU A 122 -26.39 -23.23 1.82
C LEU A 122 -27.02 -22.90 3.17
N SER A 123 -27.01 -23.84 4.12
CA SER A 123 -27.60 -23.64 5.43
C SER A 123 -26.89 -22.58 6.27
N LYS A 124 -25.59 -22.44 6.10
CA LYS A 124 -24.77 -21.39 6.73
C LYS A 124 -25.02 -20.04 6.05
N LEU A 125 -25.02 -20.03 4.71
CA LEU A 125 -25.26 -18.80 3.92
C LEU A 125 -26.62 -18.17 4.23
N LEU A 126 -27.66 -18.98 4.46
CA LEU A 126 -29.00 -18.51 4.83
C LEU A 126 -29.11 -17.87 6.22
N GLN A 127 -28.05 -17.93 7.03
CA GLN A 127 -27.97 -17.24 8.32
C GLN A 127 -27.39 -15.84 8.21
N ILE A 128 -26.84 -15.49 7.03
CA ILE A 128 -26.28 -14.18 6.75
C ILE A 128 -27.37 -13.31 6.12
N ASP A 129 -27.53 -12.09 6.60
CA ASP A 129 -28.46 -11.13 6.05
C ASP A 129 -27.74 -9.97 5.35
N GLY A 130 -28.20 -9.62 4.15
CA GLY A 130 -27.72 -8.45 3.43
C GLY A 130 -28.25 -7.17 4.07
N LYS A 131 -27.38 -6.26 4.48
CA LYS A 131 -27.74 -5.04 5.19
C LYS A 131 -27.54 -3.80 4.32
N SER A 132 -28.41 -2.81 4.50
CA SER A 132 -28.17 -1.43 4.08
C SER A 132 -27.77 -0.64 5.32
N TYR A 133 -26.69 0.13 5.24
CA TYR A 133 -26.14 0.88 6.35
C TYR A 133 -25.52 2.19 5.88
N GLU A 134 -25.30 3.10 6.81
CA GLU A 134 -24.55 4.33 6.57
C GLU A 134 -23.11 4.18 7.07
N MET A 135 -22.14 4.56 6.24
CA MET A 135 -20.72 4.58 6.59
C MET A 135 -20.05 5.81 5.99
N LYS A 136 -19.39 6.59 6.80
CA LYS A 136 -18.73 7.86 6.40
C LYS A 136 -19.70 8.80 5.65
N GLY A 137 -20.95 8.89 6.11
CA GLY A 137 -21.99 9.74 5.51
C GLY A 137 -22.53 9.27 4.16
N LYS A 138 -22.25 8.01 3.75
CA LYS A 138 -22.75 7.42 2.50
C LYS A 138 -23.56 6.16 2.80
N GLN A 139 -24.70 6.01 2.11
CA GLN A 139 -25.46 4.76 2.12
C GLN A 139 -24.69 3.67 1.37
N LYS A 140 -24.54 2.51 2.01
CA LYS A 140 -23.85 1.33 1.47
C LYS A 140 -24.71 0.08 1.68
N ILE A 141 -24.39 -0.97 0.94
CA ILE A 141 -24.97 -2.30 1.08
C ILE A 141 -23.83 -3.28 1.33
N GLY A 142 -24.01 -4.22 2.23
CA GLY A 142 -23.04 -5.24 2.53
C GLY A 142 -23.52 -6.20 3.59
N VAL A 143 -22.61 -6.89 4.24
CA VAL A 143 -22.85 -7.82 5.34
C VAL A 143 -22.14 -7.33 6.60
N LEU A 144 -22.56 -7.81 7.77
CA LEU A 144 -21.88 -7.56 9.03
C LEU A 144 -20.79 -8.61 9.25
N ALA A 145 -19.59 -8.16 9.60
CA ALA A 145 -18.46 -9.04 9.85
C ALA A 145 -18.77 -10.02 11.01
N GLN A 146 -19.51 -9.58 12.02
CA GLN A 146 -19.94 -10.39 13.15
C GLN A 146 -20.82 -11.56 12.71
N GLU A 147 -21.78 -11.34 11.81
CA GLU A 147 -22.65 -12.42 11.26
C GLU A 147 -21.83 -13.42 10.42
N ILE A 148 -20.85 -12.91 9.64
CA ILE A 148 -19.94 -13.78 8.88
C ILE A 148 -19.05 -14.60 9.82
N GLN A 149 -18.54 -14.00 10.90
CA GLN A 149 -17.65 -14.66 11.87
C GLN A 149 -18.30 -15.87 12.53
N GLU A 150 -19.62 -15.83 12.78
CA GLU A 150 -20.36 -16.94 13.39
C GLU A 150 -20.45 -18.19 12.48
N VAL A 151 -20.48 -18.01 11.15
CA VAL A 151 -20.71 -19.10 10.19
C VAL A 151 -19.49 -19.43 9.33
N PHE A 152 -18.65 -18.42 9.02
CA PHE A 152 -17.43 -18.52 8.21
C PHE A 152 -16.31 -17.67 8.84
N PRO A 153 -15.80 -18.02 10.02
CA PRO A 153 -14.76 -17.25 10.72
C PRO A 153 -13.49 -17.06 9.88
N GLU A 154 -13.20 -17.99 8.96
CA GLU A 154 -12.07 -17.92 8.04
C GLU A 154 -12.15 -16.78 7.01
N LEU A 155 -13.32 -16.18 6.86
CA LEU A 155 -13.54 -15.01 5.98
C LEU A 155 -13.43 -13.67 6.72
N VAL A 156 -13.17 -13.69 8.01
CA VAL A 156 -13.08 -12.48 8.84
C VAL A 156 -11.65 -12.33 9.33
N SER A 157 -11.12 -11.13 9.22
CA SER A 157 -9.87 -10.70 9.83
C SER A 157 -10.12 -9.57 10.81
N GLU A 158 -9.27 -9.46 11.82
CA GLU A 158 -9.29 -8.42 12.83
C GLU A 158 -8.01 -7.61 12.73
N ASP A 159 -8.11 -6.29 12.85
CA ASP A 159 -6.96 -5.39 12.89
C ASP A 159 -6.48 -5.14 14.33
N ASP A 160 -5.41 -4.36 14.48
CA ASP A 160 -4.80 -4.03 15.78
C ASP A 160 -5.75 -3.21 16.71
N ASN A 161 -6.87 -2.69 16.18
CA ASN A 161 -7.89 -1.95 16.92
C ASN A 161 -9.16 -2.78 17.18
N GLU A 162 -9.08 -4.10 17.04
CA GLU A 162 -10.20 -5.05 17.18
C GLU A 162 -11.34 -4.80 16.17
N MET A 163 -11.05 -4.11 15.06
CA MET A 163 -12.03 -3.89 14.00
C MET A 163 -12.05 -5.05 13.01
N LEU A 164 -13.24 -5.57 12.76
CA LEU A 164 -13.43 -6.73 11.89
C LEU A 164 -13.59 -6.32 10.43
N ALA A 165 -12.95 -7.07 9.54
CA ALA A 165 -13.05 -6.92 8.10
C ALA A 165 -13.42 -8.26 7.43
N VAL A 166 -14.21 -8.19 6.34
CA VAL A 166 -14.70 -9.36 5.60
C VAL A 166 -13.96 -9.51 4.28
N ASN A 167 -13.45 -10.71 4.03
CA ASN A 167 -12.98 -11.11 2.71
C ASN A 167 -14.18 -11.44 1.82
N TYR A 168 -14.74 -10.43 1.15
CA TYR A 168 -15.88 -10.58 0.24
C TYR A 168 -15.61 -11.54 -0.92
N GLN A 169 -14.37 -11.67 -1.38
CA GLN A 169 -14.03 -12.60 -2.46
C GLN A 169 -14.11 -14.05 -2.00
N GLY A 170 -13.83 -14.32 -0.74
CA GLY A 170 -14.00 -15.62 -0.12
C GLY A 170 -15.46 -16.09 -0.07
N LEU A 171 -16.44 -15.20 -0.19
CA LEU A 171 -17.85 -15.56 -0.31
C LEU A 171 -18.19 -16.18 -1.67
N VAL A 172 -17.41 -15.94 -2.73
CA VAL A 172 -17.67 -16.52 -4.06
C VAL A 172 -17.72 -18.05 -4.05
N PRO A 173 -16.71 -18.79 -3.53
CA PRO A 173 -16.79 -20.24 -3.47
C PRO A 173 -17.91 -20.75 -2.55
N VAL A 174 -18.28 -20.01 -1.50
CA VAL A 174 -19.43 -20.34 -0.63
C VAL A 174 -20.73 -20.26 -1.44
N LEU A 175 -20.92 -19.19 -2.22
CA LEU A 175 -22.08 -18.99 -3.09
C LEU A 175 -22.14 -20.07 -4.19
N ILE A 176 -21.00 -20.45 -4.79
CA ILE A 176 -20.93 -21.51 -5.80
C ILE A 176 -21.47 -22.83 -5.23
N ASN A 177 -21.06 -23.22 -4.02
CA ASN A 177 -21.50 -24.45 -3.39
C ASN A 177 -22.97 -24.37 -2.98
N ALA A 178 -23.41 -23.25 -2.41
CA ALA A 178 -24.80 -23.05 -2.03
C ALA A 178 -25.75 -23.13 -3.26
N LEU A 179 -25.33 -22.56 -4.40
CA LEU A 179 -26.08 -22.63 -5.66
C LEU A 179 -26.20 -24.08 -6.16
N LYS A 180 -25.13 -24.87 -6.10
CA LYS A 180 -25.16 -26.29 -6.45
C LYS A 180 -26.11 -27.08 -5.55
N GLU A 181 -26.08 -26.83 -4.25
CA GLU A 181 -27.00 -27.49 -3.29
C GLU A 181 -28.46 -27.10 -3.56
N GLN A 182 -28.70 -25.86 -3.98
CA GLN A 182 -30.04 -25.39 -4.34
C GLN A 182 -30.53 -26.08 -5.63
N GLU A 183 -29.69 -26.21 -6.63
CA GLU A 183 -29.98 -26.94 -7.87
C GLU A 183 -30.30 -28.42 -7.60
N ASP A 184 -29.53 -29.10 -6.74
CA ASP A 184 -29.82 -30.48 -6.34
C ASP A 184 -31.20 -30.62 -5.66
N LYS A 185 -31.62 -29.63 -4.86
CA LYS A 185 -32.94 -29.61 -4.24
C LYS A 185 -34.05 -29.40 -5.27
N ILE A 186 -33.85 -28.51 -6.21
CA ILE A 186 -34.81 -28.24 -7.31
C ILE A 186 -34.99 -29.51 -8.13
N SER A 187 -33.93 -30.13 -8.62
CA SER A 187 -33.98 -31.38 -9.40
C SER A 187 -34.69 -32.53 -8.65
N ARG A 188 -34.48 -32.63 -7.32
CA ARG A 188 -35.23 -33.61 -6.51
C ARG A 188 -36.72 -33.31 -6.46
N LEU A 189 -37.11 -32.04 -6.33
CA LEU A 189 -38.52 -31.62 -6.33
C LEU A 189 -39.18 -31.84 -7.68
N GLU A 190 -38.50 -31.54 -8.79
CA GLU A 190 -38.99 -31.79 -10.14
C GLU A 190 -39.26 -33.28 -10.35
N ASN A 191 -38.31 -34.16 -9.98
CA ASN A 191 -38.49 -35.60 -10.05
C ASN A 191 -39.68 -36.11 -9.19
N LEU A 192 -39.91 -35.51 -8.03
CA LEU A 192 -41.06 -35.86 -7.19
C LEU A 192 -42.40 -35.44 -7.82
N VAL A 193 -42.41 -34.24 -8.40
CA VAL A 193 -43.59 -33.72 -9.09
C VAL A 193 -43.94 -34.58 -10.30
N GLU A 194 -42.94 -34.95 -11.11
CA GLU A 194 -43.17 -35.88 -12.26
C GLU A 194 -43.78 -37.21 -11.82
N LYS A 195 -43.22 -37.83 -10.76
CA LYS A 195 -43.78 -39.08 -10.20
C LYS A 195 -45.25 -38.92 -9.78
N LEU A 196 -45.57 -37.84 -9.05
CA LEU A 196 -46.92 -37.55 -8.61
C LEU A 196 -47.89 -37.32 -9.77
N ILE A 197 -47.44 -36.79 -10.91
CA ILE A 197 -48.23 -36.60 -12.11
C ILE A 197 -48.51 -37.92 -12.81
N LEU A 198 -47.52 -38.84 -12.84
CA LEU A 198 -47.62 -40.17 -13.50
C LEU A 198 -48.44 -41.17 -12.71
N GLU A 199 -48.62 -40.96 -11.40
CA GLU A 199 -49.43 -41.83 -10.52
C GLU A 199 -50.94 -41.48 -10.52
N LYS A 200 -51.35 -40.45 -11.23
CA LYS A 200 -52.76 -40.05 -11.44
C LYS A 200 -53.33 -40.59 -12.74
#